data_831c3e23872843dd0036d2531ec14c43
#
_entry.id   831c3e23872843dd0036d2531ec14c43
#
_cell.length_a   1.000
_cell.length_b   1.000
_cell.length_c   1.000
_cell.angle_alpha   90.00
_cell.angle_beta   90.00
_cell.angle_gamma   90.00
#
_symmetry.space_group_name_H-M   'P 1'
#
loop_
_entity.id
_entity.type
_entity.pdbx_description
1 polymer ?
#
loop_
_entity_poly.entity_id
_entity_poly.type
_entity_poly.pdbx_seq_one_letter_code
_entity_poly.pdbx_strand_id
1 'polypeptide(L)'
;GNGNTIVEQNEVFECDRGIGLCSESYKLQTKDCIVRDNFVYNNFRTGIYMGAYLGFDGLSTKNCYVVNNTLFNNNLKGGQLDGTNNYLKVNDRDNSSEGEIRLSELCEGNVIANNIIYAVSDRDIFIRKYTTSGKNNYIGGNIYFSPTKKNHKWIWDGKEYTDFSAWQAVSGDKTSVFDVDPLLKSTRLQQPDLHLKSSSPAIGTGLIFQGYVRGMFDIDGDKRCDNHRINIGADQ
;
A
#
# COMPACT_ATOMS: atom_id res chain seq x y z
N GLY A 1 -17.60 -3.81 -10.25
CA GLY A 1 -16.70 -2.66 -10.35
C GLY A 1 -17.41 -1.37 -9.96
N ASN A 2 -16.70 -0.48 -9.33
CA ASN A 2 -17.16 0.83 -8.91
C ASN A 2 -16.32 1.91 -9.59
N GLY A 3 -16.89 3.11 -9.75
CA GLY A 3 -16.18 4.27 -10.24
C GLY A 3 -16.35 5.48 -9.34
N ASN A 4 -15.37 6.40 -9.34
CA ASN A 4 -15.43 7.67 -8.62
C ASN A 4 -15.70 7.55 -7.10
N THR A 5 -15.21 6.50 -6.47
CA THR A 5 -15.34 6.27 -5.02
C THR A 5 -14.09 6.77 -4.32
N ILE A 6 -14.26 7.45 -3.19
CA ILE A 6 -13.18 7.86 -2.31
C ILE A 6 -13.30 7.06 -1.00
N VAL A 7 -12.20 6.47 -0.56
CA VAL A 7 -12.03 5.78 0.73
C VAL A 7 -10.94 6.54 1.47
N GLU A 8 -11.32 7.29 2.49
CA GLU A 8 -10.41 8.18 3.20
C GLU A 8 -10.68 8.21 4.70
N GLN A 9 -9.66 8.54 5.49
CA GLN A 9 -9.76 8.76 6.94
C GLN A 9 -10.32 7.56 7.71
N ASN A 10 -9.88 6.35 7.33
CA ASN A 10 -10.26 5.12 8.02
C ASN A 10 -9.08 4.46 8.70
N GLU A 11 -9.34 3.77 9.78
CA GLU A 11 -8.47 2.73 10.32
C GLU A 11 -9.00 1.36 9.90
N VAL A 12 -8.14 0.56 9.22
CA VAL A 12 -8.51 -0.75 8.69
C VAL A 12 -7.49 -1.79 9.14
N PHE A 13 -7.89 -2.69 10.02
CA PHE A 13 -7.00 -3.65 10.65
C PHE A 13 -7.68 -4.99 10.93
N GLU A 14 -6.86 -6.02 11.16
CA GLU A 14 -7.29 -7.40 11.47
C GLU A 14 -8.29 -8.00 10.48
N CYS A 15 -8.23 -7.55 9.23
CA CYS A 15 -9.00 -8.11 8.12
C CYS A 15 -8.19 -9.17 7.37
N ASP A 16 -8.85 -10.03 6.58
CA ASP A 16 -8.16 -10.92 5.65
C ASP A 16 -7.33 -10.10 4.65
N ARG A 17 -7.96 -9.09 4.06
CA ARG A 17 -7.35 -8.04 3.25
C ARG A 17 -7.94 -6.70 3.69
N GLY A 18 -7.13 -5.68 3.75
CA GLY A 18 -7.58 -4.37 4.18
C GLY A 18 -8.51 -3.70 3.15
N ILE A 19 -8.00 -2.78 2.34
CA ILE A 19 -8.82 -2.05 1.36
C ILE A 19 -8.65 -2.64 -0.04
N GLY A 20 -9.76 -2.88 -0.74
CA GLY A 20 -9.74 -3.51 -2.06
C GLY A 20 -10.28 -2.63 -3.18
N LEU A 21 -9.48 -2.45 -4.23
CA LEU A 21 -9.85 -1.85 -5.50
C LEU A 21 -9.91 -2.96 -6.58
N CYS A 22 -10.99 -3.75 -6.58
CA CYS A 22 -11.09 -4.94 -7.40
C CYS A 22 -12.26 -4.93 -8.36
N SER A 23 -12.08 -5.59 -9.50
CA SER A 23 -13.15 -6.01 -10.37
C SER A 23 -12.85 -7.39 -10.91
N GLU A 24 -13.84 -8.26 -10.89
CA GLU A 24 -13.82 -9.59 -11.48
C GLU A 24 -15.03 -9.71 -12.42
N SER A 25 -15.15 -8.76 -13.35
CA SER A 25 -16.30 -8.63 -14.23
C SER A 25 -15.86 -8.36 -15.67
N TYR A 26 -16.54 -8.96 -16.61
CA TYR A 26 -16.36 -8.66 -18.03
C TYR A 26 -17.15 -7.41 -18.50
N LYS A 27 -17.95 -6.82 -17.62
CA LYS A 27 -18.82 -5.69 -17.96
C LYS A 27 -18.55 -4.43 -17.13
N LEU A 28 -18.09 -4.58 -15.90
CA LEU A 28 -17.93 -3.50 -14.94
C LEU A 28 -16.49 -3.43 -14.48
N GLN A 29 -15.89 -2.26 -14.54
CA GLN A 29 -14.51 -1.99 -14.13
C GLN A 29 -14.49 -1.16 -12.85
N THR A 30 -13.55 -1.45 -11.95
CA THR A 30 -13.21 -0.52 -10.86
C THR A 30 -12.27 0.53 -11.40
N LYS A 31 -12.70 1.78 -11.42
CA LYS A 31 -11.95 2.87 -12.05
C LYS A 31 -12.14 4.20 -11.35
N ASP A 32 -11.15 5.08 -11.53
CA ASP A 32 -11.19 6.47 -11.08
C ASP A 32 -11.51 6.58 -9.57
N CYS A 33 -11.08 5.58 -8.77
CA CYS A 33 -11.26 5.54 -7.33
C CYS A 33 -10.02 6.06 -6.62
N ILE A 34 -10.20 6.61 -5.42
CA ILE A 34 -9.12 7.15 -4.59
C ILE A 34 -9.17 6.47 -3.22
N VAL A 35 -8.04 5.91 -2.80
CA VAL A 35 -7.79 5.42 -1.44
C VAL A 35 -6.70 6.31 -0.86
N ARG A 36 -7.04 7.13 0.13
CA ARG A 36 -6.11 8.10 0.70
C ARG A 36 -6.33 8.31 2.19
N ASP A 37 -5.30 8.80 2.86
CA ASP A 37 -5.38 9.25 4.25
C ASP A 37 -5.95 8.19 5.19
N ASN A 38 -5.58 6.90 4.97
CA ASN A 38 -6.00 5.78 5.82
C ASN A 38 -4.82 5.21 6.60
N PHE A 39 -5.06 4.77 7.81
CA PHE A 39 -4.21 3.82 8.53
C PHE A 39 -4.65 2.40 8.21
N VAL A 40 -3.76 1.61 7.63
CA VAL A 40 -4.05 0.22 7.20
C VAL A 40 -2.99 -0.69 7.80
N TYR A 41 -3.36 -1.50 8.80
CA TYR A 41 -2.37 -2.24 9.55
C TYR A 41 -2.85 -3.60 10.05
N ASN A 42 -1.91 -4.48 10.35
CA ASN A 42 -2.17 -5.80 10.92
C ASN A 42 -3.20 -6.65 10.14
N ASN A 43 -3.26 -6.49 8.82
CA ASN A 43 -4.13 -7.32 7.99
C ASN A 43 -3.40 -8.61 7.58
N PHE A 44 -4.14 -9.72 7.45
CA PHE A 44 -3.53 -11.05 7.33
C PHE A 44 -2.81 -11.31 6.01
N ARG A 45 -3.37 -10.84 4.91
CA ARG A 45 -2.78 -11.10 3.58
C ARG A 45 -2.12 -9.87 2.97
N THR A 46 -2.79 -8.73 3.03
CA THR A 46 -2.31 -7.49 2.44
C THR A 46 -3.03 -6.29 3.02
N GLY A 47 -2.39 -5.14 3.02
CA GLY A 47 -3.03 -3.89 3.41
C GLY A 47 -3.97 -3.37 2.33
N ILE A 48 -3.44 -3.08 1.15
CA ILE A 48 -4.24 -2.60 0.01
C ILE A 48 -4.02 -3.53 -1.18
N TYR A 49 -5.11 -3.93 -1.85
CA TYR A 49 -5.02 -4.77 -3.03
C TYR A 49 -5.81 -4.21 -4.21
N MET A 50 -5.25 -4.43 -5.40
CA MET A 50 -5.78 -3.94 -6.67
C MET A 50 -5.81 -5.07 -7.68
N GLY A 51 -6.78 -5.02 -8.60
CA GLY A 51 -6.86 -5.96 -9.69
C GLY A 51 -7.90 -7.06 -9.51
N ALA A 52 -7.81 -8.10 -10.31
CA ALA A 52 -8.66 -9.28 -10.28
C ALA A 52 -7.89 -10.49 -9.72
N TYR A 53 -8.50 -11.66 -9.70
CA TYR A 53 -7.78 -12.89 -9.38
C TYR A 53 -6.79 -13.28 -10.52
N LEU A 54 -5.79 -14.06 -10.17
CA LEU A 54 -4.75 -14.49 -11.13
C LEU A 54 -5.36 -15.29 -12.28
N GLY A 55 -4.97 -14.95 -13.50
CA GLY A 55 -5.48 -15.56 -14.74
C GLY A 55 -6.81 -14.98 -15.23
N PHE A 56 -7.34 -13.94 -14.57
CA PHE A 56 -8.54 -13.25 -15.06
C PHE A 56 -8.20 -12.37 -16.27
N ASP A 57 -9.00 -12.43 -17.33
CA ASP A 57 -8.79 -11.74 -18.61
C ASP A 57 -9.86 -10.67 -18.92
N GLY A 58 -10.74 -10.38 -17.96
CA GLY A 58 -11.79 -9.37 -18.10
C GLY A 58 -11.38 -7.98 -17.63
N LEU A 59 -12.33 -7.20 -17.14
CA LEU A 59 -12.09 -5.83 -16.65
C LEU A 59 -11.55 -5.84 -15.23
N SER A 60 -10.51 -5.06 -14.96
CA SER A 60 -9.83 -4.98 -13.68
C SER A 60 -9.81 -3.54 -13.14
N THR A 61 -8.73 -3.12 -12.48
CA THR A 61 -8.60 -1.83 -11.84
C THR A 61 -7.88 -0.83 -12.74
N LYS A 62 -8.48 0.35 -12.94
CA LYS A 62 -7.95 1.36 -13.87
C LYS A 62 -8.02 2.78 -13.31
N ASN A 63 -6.95 3.55 -13.54
CA ASN A 63 -6.86 4.98 -13.20
C ASN A 63 -7.21 5.28 -11.72
N CYS A 64 -6.91 4.37 -10.82
CA CYS A 64 -7.14 4.54 -9.40
C CYS A 64 -5.91 5.12 -8.70
N TYR A 65 -6.13 5.79 -7.58
CA TYR A 65 -5.09 6.40 -6.77
C TYR A 65 -5.04 5.73 -5.39
N VAL A 66 -3.86 5.30 -4.99
CA VAL A 66 -3.54 4.85 -3.63
C VAL A 66 -2.46 5.81 -3.12
N VAL A 67 -2.88 6.85 -2.42
CA VAL A 67 -1.99 7.96 -2.06
C VAL A 67 -2.13 8.37 -0.61
N ASN A 68 -1.03 8.80 -0.01
CA ASN A 68 -1.07 9.34 1.36
C ASN A 68 -1.68 8.37 2.40
N ASN A 69 -1.42 7.07 2.29
CA ASN A 69 -1.80 6.10 3.31
C ASN A 69 -0.57 5.70 4.15
N THR A 70 -0.80 5.31 5.39
CA THR A 70 0.22 4.65 6.21
C THR A 70 -0.14 3.18 6.36
N LEU A 71 0.69 2.32 5.76
CA LEU A 71 0.57 0.87 5.85
C LEU A 71 1.59 0.33 6.84
N PHE A 72 1.15 -0.52 7.77
CA PHE A 72 2.01 -1.03 8.82
C PHE A 72 1.71 -2.50 9.12
N ASN A 73 2.75 -3.35 9.02
CA ASN A 73 2.69 -4.75 9.45
C ASN A 73 1.51 -5.53 8.84
N ASN A 74 1.19 -5.31 7.60
CA ASN A 74 0.25 -6.16 6.88
C ASN A 74 0.96 -7.43 6.38
N ASN A 75 0.25 -8.35 5.70
CA ASN A 75 0.83 -9.60 5.24
C ASN A 75 1.27 -10.55 6.36
N LEU A 76 0.49 -10.62 7.42
CA LEU A 76 0.79 -11.43 8.61
C LEU A 76 0.88 -12.94 8.32
N LYS A 77 0.22 -13.42 7.31
CA LYS A 77 0.22 -14.77 6.73
C LYS A 77 0.74 -15.87 7.64
N GLY A 78 -0.06 -16.29 8.57
CA GLY A 78 0.35 -17.29 9.51
C GLY A 78 0.95 -16.76 10.80
N GLY A 79 1.23 -15.47 10.88
CA GLY A 79 1.52 -14.81 12.13
C GLY A 79 0.30 -14.04 12.57
N GLN A 80 -0.47 -14.54 13.49
CA GLN A 80 -1.50 -13.76 14.14
C GLN A 80 -0.90 -13.00 15.31
N LEU A 81 -1.52 -11.91 15.69
CA LEU A 81 -1.10 -11.14 16.86
C LEU A 81 -1.11 -11.96 18.16
N ASP A 82 -1.95 -12.99 18.23
CA ASP A 82 -2.10 -13.90 19.36
C ASP A 82 -1.39 -15.26 19.17
N GLY A 83 -0.68 -15.45 18.07
CA GLY A 83 -0.02 -16.72 17.75
C GLY A 83 -0.96 -17.82 17.28
N THR A 84 -2.27 -17.58 17.17
CA THR A 84 -3.22 -18.54 16.62
C THR A 84 -3.40 -18.33 15.13
N ASN A 85 -3.40 -19.39 14.34
CA ASN A 85 -3.43 -19.28 12.88
C ASN A 85 -4.50 -20.14 12.22
N ASN A 86 -5.65 -20.27 12.87
CA ASN A 86 -6.71 -21.13 12.37
C ASN A 86 -7.37 -20.57 11.10
N TYR A 87 -7.36 -19.26 10.94
CA TYR A 87 -8.02 -18.58 9.83
C TYR A 87 -7.36 -18.85 8.47
N LEU A 88 -6.04 -18.96 8.44
CA LEU A 88 -5.28 -19.10 7.19
C LEU A 88 -5.10 -20.54 6.70
N LYS A 89 -5.47 -21.53 7.51
CA LYS A 89 -5.40 -22.95 7.11
C LYS A 89 -6.45 -23.35 6.08
N VAL A 90 -7.50 -22.57 5.91
CA VAL A 90 -8.67 -22.94 5.10
C VAL A 90 -8.51 -22.59 3.61
N ASN A 91 -7.64 -21.66 3.23
CA ASN A 91 -7.52 -21.18 1.86
C ASN A 91 -6.09 -21.18 1.32
N ASP A 92 -5.41 -22.27 1.45
CA ASP A 92 -4.01 -22.46 1.07
C ASP A 92 -3.77 -22.51 -0.46
N ARG A 93 -4.74 -22.13 -1.27
CA ARG A 93 -4.57 -22.04 -2.73
C ARG A 93 -3.59 -20.96 -3.16
N ASP A 94 -3.35 -20.00 -2.32
CA ASP A 94 -2.45 -18.89 -2.58
C ASP A 94 -1.45 -18.73 -1.42
N ASN A 95 -0.54 -19.69 -1.32
CA ASN A 95 0.53 -19.71 -0.32
C ASN A 95 1.55 -18.59 -0.51
N SER A 96 1.29 -17.68 -1.44
CA SER A 96 2.15 -16.55 -1.71
C SER A 96 1.84 -15.39 -0.76
N SER A 97 2.87 -14.84 -0.14
CA SER A 97 2.78 -13.58 0.58
C SER A 97 2.31 -12.47 -0.35
N GLU A 98 1.33 -11.67 0.05
CA GLU A 98 0.73 -10.64 -0.81
C GLU A 98 1.38 -9.27 -0.66
N GLY A 99 2.07 -9.01 0.46
CA GLY A 99 2.77 -7.75 0.72
C GLY A 99 1.88 -6.65 1.30
N GLU A 100 2.46 -5.50 1.57
CA GLU A 100 1.73 -4.33 2.05
C GLU A 100 0.75 -3.82 1.00
N ILE A 101 1.20 -3.72 -0.26
CA ILE A 101 0.36 -3.37 -1.41
C ILE A 101 0.49 -4.46 -2.48
N ARG A 102 -0.65 -4.92 -2.98
CA ARG A 102 -0.74 -5.93 -4.03
C ARG A 102 -1.36 -5.36 -5.31
N LEU A 103 -0.73 -5.65 -6.45
CA LEU A 103 -1.30 -5.51 -7.79
C LEU A 103 -1.41 -6.91 -8.41
N SER A 104 -2.61 -7.26 -8.86
CA SER A 104 -2.83 -8.53 -9.55
C SER A 104 -3.12 -8.30 -11.04
N GLU A 105 -4.03 -9.05 -11.66
CA GLU A 105 -4.20 -8.98 -13.10
C GLU A 105 -4.74 -7.63 -13.61
N LEU A 106 -4.22 -7.22 -14.75
CA LEU A 106 -4.75 -6.13 -15.60
C LEU A 106 -4.88 -4.76 -14.91
N CYS A 107 -4.07 -4.48 -13.89
CA CYS A 107 -4.00 -3.15 -13.29
C CYS A 107 -3.40 -2.15 -14.28
N GLU A 108 -4.14 -1.10 -14.66
CA GLU A 108 -3.72 -0.14 -15.69
C GLU A 108 -3.87 1.31 -15.23
N GLY A 109 -2.82 2.11 -15.44
CA GLY A 109 -2.86 3.56 -15.22
C GLY A 109 -3.07 3.99 -13.77
N ASN A 110 -2.81 3.11 -12.80
CA ASN A 110 -3.01 3.42 -11.39
C ASN A 110 -1.80 4.18 -10.82
N VAL A 111 -2.01 4.92 -9.75
CA VAL A 111 -0.99 5.70 -9.04
C VAL A 111 -0.86 5.18 -7.62
N ILE A 112 0.36 4.82 -7.22
CA ILE A 112 0.70 4.41 -5.84
C ILE A 112 1.79 5.37 -5.35
N ALA A 113 1.41 6.37 -4.56
CA ALA A 113 2.36 7.42 -4.21
C ALA A 113 2.13 8.01 -2.82
N ASN A 114 3.19 8.63 -2.28
CA ASN A 114 3.15 9.27 -0.96
C ASN A 114 2.68 8.36 0.17
N ASN A 115 2.86 7.06 0.06
CA ASN A 115 2.50 6.14 1.13
C ASN A 115 3.71 5.86 2.03
N ILE A 116 3.49 5.73 3.32
CA ILE A 116 4.41 5.05 4.22
C ILE A 116 4.10 3.57 4.14
N ILE A 117 5.09 2.77 3.76
CA ILE A 117 4.99 1.32 3.61
C ILE A 117 5.98 0.68 4.58
N TYR A 118 5.49 0.37 5.78
CA TYR A 118 6.28 -0.12 6.92
C TYR A 118 6.03 -1.63 7.13
N ALA A 119 6.92 -2.45 6.59
CA ALA A 119 6.82 -3.89 6.67
C ALA A 119 7.61 -4.43 7.87
N VAL A 120 6.98 -5.23 8.73
CA VAL A 120 7.56 -5.73 9.99
C VAL A 120 7.72 -7.25 10.03
N SER A 121 7.04 -7.96 9.15
CA SER A 121 7.03 -9.42 9.17
C SER A 121 8.30 -10.05 8.58
N ASP A 122 8.53 -11.33 8.84
CA ASP A 122 9.59 -12.10 8.17
C ASP A 122 9.46 -12.18 6.64
N ARG A 123 8.38 -11.64 6.12
CA ARG A 123 8.02 -11.62 4.70
C ARG A 123 7.80 -10.19 4.22
N ASP A 124 8.75 -9.33 4.48
CA ASP A 124 8.70 -7.90 4.22
C ASP A 124 8.60 -7.59 2.72
N ILE A 125 7.41 -7.77 2.17
CA ILE A 125 7.11 -7.40 0.79
C ILE A 125 6.40 -6.05 0.79
N PHE A 126 7.06 -5.05 0.25
CA PHE A 126 6.49 -3.70 0.19
C PHE A 126 5.40 -3.59 -0.87
N ILE A 127 5.73 -3.89 -2.11
CA ILE A 127 4.78 -3.93 -3.23
C ILE A 127 4.95 -5.24 -3.98
N ARG A 128 3.82 -5.87 -4.33
CA ARG A 128 3.81 -7.05 -5.17
C ARG A 128 2.93 -6.87 -6.39
N LYS A 129 3.56 -6.90 -7.56
CA LYS A 129 2.87 -7.07 -8.84
C LYS A 129 3.11 -8.51 -9.32
N TYR A 130 2.03 -9.28 -9.44
CA TYR A 130 2.09 -10.72 -9.67
C TYR A 130 2.52 -11.13 -11.07
N THR A 131 2.03 -10.40 -12.07
CA THR A 131 2.18 -10.79 -13.48
C THR A 131 2.64 -9.62 -14.33
N THR A 132 3.01 -9.91 -15.57
CA THR A 132 3.35 -8.90 -16.57
C THR A 132 2.14 -8.17 -17.13
N SER A 133 0.92 -8.61 -16.78
CA SER A 133 -0.31 -7.96 -17.24
C SER A 133 -0.47 -6.57 -16.63
N GLY A 134 -1.24 -5.73 -17.31
CA GLY A 134 -1.41 -4.33 -16.92
C GLY A 134 -0.20 -3.47 -17.26
N LYS A 135 -0.42 -2.16 -17.34
CA LYS A 135 0.60 -1.19 -17.80
C LYS A 135 0.34 0.20 -17.26
N ASN A 136 1.33 1.08 -17.44
CA ASN A 136 1.23 2.50 -17.14
C ASN A 136 0.89 2.81 -15.66
N ASN A 137 1.19 1.90 -14.73
CA ASN A 137 1.06 2.20 -13.32
C ASN A 137 2.25 3.08 -12.88
N TYR A 138 1.96 4.13 -12.14
CA TYR A 138 2.96 5.03 -11.57
C TYR A 138 3.23 4.67 -10.12
N ILE A 139 4.50 4.55 -9.77
CA ILE A 139 4.97 4.35 -8.39
C ILE A 139 5.93 5.49 -8.06
N GLY A 140 5.76 6.16 -6.91
CA GLY A 140 6.70 7.22 -6.53
C GLY A 140 6.33 7.96 -5.25
N GLY A 141 7.32 8.63 -4.65
CA GLY A 141 7.14 9.42 -3.43
C GLY A 141 6.79 8.60 -2.19
N ASN A 142 7.02 7.30 -2.20
CA ASN A 142 6.75 6.43 -1.04
C ASN A 142 7.96 6.35 -0.12
N ILE A 143 7.72 6.05 1.15
CA ILE A 143 8.76 5.60 2.09
C ILE A 143 8.60 4.10 2.26
N TYR A 144 9.65 3.35 1.92
CA TYR A 144 9.75 1.91 2.21
C TYR A 144 10.66 1.70 3.39
N PHE A 145 10.15 1.10 4.45
CA PHE A 145 10.94 0.83 5.65
C PHE A 145 10.65 -0.55 6.23
N SER A 146 11.72 -1.25 6.62
CA SER A 146 11.67 -2.50 7.36
C SER A 146 12.68 -2.45 8.51
N PRO A 147 12.24 -2.54 9.77
CA PRO A 147 13.15 -2.50 10.91
C PRO A 147 14.03 -3.73 11.00
N THR A 148 13.62 -4.84 10.40
CA THR A 148 14.38 -6.10 10.46
C THR A 148 15.53 -6.14 9.46
N LYS A 149 15.42 -5.42 8.36
CA LYS A 149 16.41 -5.32 7.25
C LYS A 149 16.87 -6.66 6.65
N LYS A 150 16.25 -7.78 7.02
CA LYS A 150 16.75 -9.11 6.66
C LYS A 150 16.11 -9.69 5.41
N ASN A 151 14.84 -9.46 5.20
CA ASN A 151 14.07 -10.16 4.17
C ASN A 151 13.19 -9.21 3.34
N HIS A 152 13.47 -7.91 3.37
CA HIS A 152 12.72 -6.93 2.61
C HIS A 152 12.85 -7.18 1.11
N LYS A 153 11.76 -6.99 0.39
CA LYS A 153 11.76 -7.11 -1.06
C LYS A 153 10.57 -6.42 -1.70
N TRP A 154 10.71 -6.19 -2.98
CA TRP A 154 9.63 -5.91 -3.90
C TRP A 154 9.47 -7.10 -4.85
N ILE A 155 8.26 -7.33 -5.34
CA ILE A 155 8.01 -8.31 -6.38
C ILE A 155 7.36 -7.56 -7.54
N TRP A 156 7.96 -7.66 -8.72
CA TRP A 156 7.47 -6.99 -9.91
C TRP A 156 7.49 -7.92 -11.10
N ASP A 157 6.33 -8.05 -11.75
CA ASP A 157 6.12 -9.00 -12.84
C ASP A 157 6.54 -10.42 -12.46
N GLY A 158 6.24 -10.81 -11.21
CA GLY A 158 6.55 -12.13 -10.65
C GLY A 158 8.01 -12.34 -10.25
N LYS A 159 8.90 -11.35 -10.40
CA LYS A 159 10.32 -11.44 -10.01
C LYS A 159 10.59 -10.68 -8.72
N GLU A 160 11.44 -11.26 -7.86
CA GLU A 160 11.85 -10.65 -6.60
C GLU A 160 13.04 -9.69 -6.79
N TYR A 161 13.00 -8.57 -6.07
CA TYR A 161 14.05 -7.55 -6.02
C TYR A 161 14.32 -7.19 -4.57
N THR A 162 15.55 -7.34 -4.13
CA THR A 162 16.03 -6.97 -2.77
C THR A 162 16.91 -5.73 -2.79
N ASP A 163 17.40 -5.34 -3.95
CA ASP A 163 18.15 -4.11 -4.18
C ASP A 163 17.20 -3.00 -4.64
N PHE A 164 17.26 -1.84 -3.97
CA PHE A 164 16.35 -0.73 -4.24
C PHE A 164 16.59 -0.11 -5.63
N SER A 165 17.83 -0.04 -6.10
CA SER A 165 18.12 0.51 -7.42
C SER A 165 17.63 -0.41 -8.54
N ALA A 166 17.74 -1.72 -8.36
CA ALA A 166 17.17 -2.69 -9.27
C ALA A 166 15.62 -2.61 -9.30
N TRP A 167 14.99 -2.42 -8.14
CA TRP A 167 13.55 -2.15 -8.05
C TRP A 167 13.18 -0.87 -8.81
N GLN A 168 13.89 0.24 -8.57
CA GLN A 168 13.65 1.50 -9.27
C GLN A 168 13.74 1.37 -10.79
N ALA A 169 14.70 0.59 -11.28
CA ALA A 169 14.89 0.37 -12.71
C ALA A 169 13.71 -0.33 -13.38
N VAL A 170 13.06 -1.28 -12.69
CA VAL A 170 11.95 -2.07 -13.27
C VAL A 170 10.58 -1.46 -13.02
N SER A 171 10.37 -0.79 -11.90
CA SER A 171 9.11 -0.14 -11.55
C SER A 171 8.96 1.27 -12.14
N GLY A 172 10.08 1.90 -12.50
CA GLY A 172 10.12 3.31 -12.87
C GLY A 172 10.02 4.27 -11.69
N ASP A 173 10.06 3.78 -10.46
CA ASP A 173 10.02 4.58 -9.24
C ASP A 173 11.31 5.38 -9.06
N LYS A 174 11.24 6.69 -9.23
CA LYS A 174 12.42 7.58 -9.16
C LYS A 174 12.42 8.50 -7.94
N THR A 175 11.35 8.50 -7.17
CA THR A 175 11.12 9.53 -6.15
C THR A 175 10.86 8.98 -4.75
N SER A 176 10.66 7.69 -4.62
CA SER A 176 10.55 7.04 -3.31
C SER A 176 11.91 6.92 -2.62
N VAL A 177 11.87 6.74 -1.33
CA VAL A 177 13.04 6.49 -0.49
C VAL A 177 12.94 5.14 0.21
N PHE A 178 14.09 4.53 0.47
CA PHE A 178 14.19 3.24 1.14
C PHE A 178 15.14 3.33 2.34
N ASP A 179 14.84 2.54 3.37
CA ASP A 179 15.62 2.44 4.63
C ASP A 179 15.70 3.75 5.43
N VAL A 180 14.68 4.58 5.28
CA VAL A 180 14.49 5.80 6.07
C VAL A 180 13.33 5.55 7.04
N ASP A 181 13.61 5.51 8.35
CA ASP A 181 12.58 5.34 9.37
C ASP A 181 11.61 6.52 9.35
N PRO A 182 10.31 6.29 9.09
CA PRO A 182 9.31 7.34 9.07
C PRO A 182 9.02 7.93 10.45
N LEU A 183 9.59 7.39 11.52
CA LEU A 183 9.43 7.84 12.90
C LEU A 183 7.95 7.92 13.33
N LEU A 184 7.23 6.82 13.22
CA LEU A 184 5.87 6.68 13.76
C LEU A 184 5.88 6.81 15.28
N LYS A 185 4.80 7.33 15.88
CA LYS A 185 4.69 7.53 17.35
C LYS A 185 4.85 6.23 18.13
N SER A 186 4.20 5.15 17.66
CA SER A 186 4.35 3.82 18.26
C SER A 186 4.27 2.72 17.21
N THR A 187 5.23 1.80 17.23
CA THR A 187 5.26 0.61 16.37
C THR A 187 4.98 -0.69 17.15
N ARG A 188 4.25 -0.60 18.26
CA ARG A 188 3.80 -1.77 19.02
C ARG A 188 2.76 -2.52 18.21
N LEU A 189 3.00 -3.80 17.91
CA LEU A 189 2.16 -4.57 16.99
C LEU A 189 0.69 -4.66 17.43
N GLN A 190 0.45 -4.79 18.73
CA GLN A 190 -0.91 -4.91 19.28
C GLN A 190 -1.67 -3.59 19.37
N GLN A 191 -0.95 -2.49 19.41
CA GLN A 191 -1.51 -1.14 19.56
C GLN A 191 -0.56 -0.12 18.93
N PRO A 192 -0.46 -0.10 17.59
CA PRO A 192 0.35 0.89 16.91
C PRO A 192 -0.28 2.28 17.00
N ASP A 193 0.57 3.29 17.01
CA ASP A 193 0.19 4.69 16.79
C ASP A 193 0.92 5.17 15.53
N LEU A 194 0.21 5.24 14.43
CA LEU A 194 0.78 5.47 13.10
C LEU A 194 0.93 6.96 12.75
N HIS A 195 0.66 7.85 13.68
CA HIS A 195 0.97 9.27 13.53
C HIS A 195 2.48 9.53 13.51
N LEU A 196 2.87 10.61 12.89
CA LEU A 196 4.27 11.00 12.77
C LEU A 196 4.77 11.69 14.05
N LYS A 197 6.01 11.43 14.42
CA LYS A 197 6.73 12.30 15.35
C LYS A 197 7.11 13.60 14.65
N SER A 198 7.21 14.70 15.38
CA SER A 198 7.55 16.02 14.83
C SER A 198 8.89 16.08 14.09
N SER A 199 9.78 15.11 14.32
CA SER A 199 11.07 14.97 13.63
C SER A 199 11.03 14.00 12.46
N SER A 200 9.84 13.54 12.03
CA SER A 200 9.70 12.57 10.95
C SER A 200 10.26 13.12 9.62
N PRO A 201 11.04 12.33 8.88
CA PRO A 201 11.50 12.69 7.54
C PRO A 201 10.36 12.70 6.50
N ALA A 202 9.19 12.19 6.83
CA ALA A 202 8.00 12.22 5.98
C ALA A 202 7.37 13.62 5.88
N ILE A 203 7.69 14.50 6.85
CA ILE A 203 7.07 15.83 6.95
C ILE A 203 7.50 16.73 5.79
N GLY A 204 6.53 17.19 5.02
CA GLY A 204 6.70 18.14 3.93
C GLY A 204 7.47 17.63 2.71
N THR A 205 7.62 16.32 2.54
CA THR A 205 8.43 15.69 1.49
C THR A 205 7.61 14.96 0.42
N GLY A 206 6.29 14.95 0.57
CA GLY A 206 5.39 14.29 -0.38
C GLY A 206 5.25 15.02 -1.72
N LEU A 207 4.91 14.27 -2.75
CA LEU A 207 4.59 14.78 -4.08
C LEU A 207 3.25 15.53 -4.04
N ILE A 208 3.17 16.66 -4.71
CA ILE A 208 1.95 17.46 -4.76
C ILE A 208 1.05 16.97 -5.89
N PHE A 209 -0.10 16.43 -5.52
CA PHE A 209 -1.18 16.06 -6.44
C PHE A 209 -2.27 17.15 -6.50
N GLN A 210 -3.12 17.06 -7.50
CA GLN A 210 -4.30 17.90 -7.60
C GLN A 210 -5.19 17.72 -6.37
N GLY A 211 -5.92 18.79 -5.97
CA GLY A 211 -6.67 18.81 -4.73
C GLY A 211 -7.66 17.66 -4.54
N TYR A 212 -8.35 17.24 -5.61
CA TYR A 212 -9.29 16.12 -5.53
C TYR A 212 -8.60 14.76 -5.26
N VAL A 213 -7.34 14.59 -5.66
CA VAL A 213 -6.55 13.38 -5.37
C VAL A 213 -5.96 13.44 -3.97
N ARG A 214 -5.36 14.57 -3.63
CA ARG A 214 -4.66 14.80 -2.36
C ARG A 214 -5.58 14.81 -1.15
N GLY A 215 -6.81 15.30 -1.30
CA GLY A 215 -7.69 15.59 -0.17
C GLY A 215 -7.46 16.99 0.42
N MET A 216 -8.36 17.39 1.30
CA MET A 216 -8.27 18.64 2.04
C MET A 216 -7.75 18.43 3.47
N PHE A 217 -8.03 17.28 4.04
CA PHE A 217 -7.75 16.94 5.42
C PHE A 217 -7.03 15.59 5.49
N ASP A 218 -6.27 15.40 6.53
CA ASP A 218 -5.61 14.15 6.87
C ASP A 218 -6.52 13.22 7.69
N ILE A 219 -5.97 12.17 8.29
CA ILE A 219 -6.72 11.17 9.06
C ILE A 219 -7.39 11.77 10.29
N ASP A 220 -6.83 12.80 10.89
CA ASP A 220 -7.34 13.47 12.08
C ASP A 220 -8.25 14.66 11.77
N GLY A 221 -8.36 15.02 10.50
CA GLY A 221 -9.08 16.20 10.05
C GLY A 221 -8.25 17.47 10.05
N ASP A 222 -6.93 17.35 10.18
CA ASP A 222 -6.01 18.48 10.04
C ASP A 222 -5.80 18.81 8.56
N LYS A 223 -5.47 20.08 8.28
CA LYS A 223 -5.36 20.55 6.90
C LYS A 223 -4.19 19.92 6.18
N ARG A 224 -4.48 19.17 5.09
CA ARG A 224 -3.52 18.31 4.37
C ARG A 224 -2.37 19.06 3.67
N CYS A 225 -2.51 20.29 3.33
CA CYS A 225 -1.48 21.02 2.62
C CYS A 225 -1.28 22.40 3.23
N ASP A 226 -0.09 22.64 3.70
CA ASP A 226 0.35 23.94 4.17
C ASP A 226 1.52 24.44 3.32
N ASN A 227 1.42 25.69 2.81
CA ASN A 227 2.47 26.34 2.02
C ASN A 227 3.07 25.48 0.89
N HIS A 228 2.25 24.75 0.15
CA HIS A 228 2.66 23.79 -0.88
C HIS A 228 3.53 22.62 -0.35
N ARG A 229 3.39 22.27 0.92
CA ARG A 229 4.02 21.10 1.52
C ARG A 229 2.96 20.09 1.92
N ILE A 230 3.27 18.82 1.74
CA ILE A 230 2.44 17.70 2.13
C ILE A 230 3.31 16.60 2.72
N ASN A 231 2.84 15.96 3.77
CA ASN A 231 3.54 14.82 4.35
C ASN A 231 3.34 13.55 3.49
N ILE A 232 4.29 12.63 3.56
CA ILE A 232 4.10 11.27 3.11
C ILE A 232 3.36 10.51 4.23
N GLY A 233 2.38 9.67 3.87
CA GLY A 233 1.54 8.96 4.83
C GLY A 233 0.22 9.66 5.13
N ALA A 234 -0.57 9.11 6.03
CA ALA A 234 -1.94 9.55 6.34
C ALA A 234 -2.03 10.73 7.33
N ASP A 235 -0.97 11.05 8.03
CA ASP A 235 -0.86 12.12 9.05
C ASP A 235 -0.15 13.34 8.47
N GLN A 236 -0.63 14.56 8.80
CA GLN A 236 -0.09 15.85 8.32
C GLN A 236 0.61 16.63 9.43
#